data_e27cdf1a527f2ae41f32f7854fecaee6
#
_entry.id   e27cdf1a527f2ae41f32f7854fecaee6
#
_cell.length_a   1.000
_cell.length_b   1.000
_cell.length_c   1.000
_cell.angle_alpha   90.00
_cell.angle_beta   90.00
_cell.angle_gamma   90.00
#
_symmetry.space_group_name_H-M   'P 1'
#
loop_
_entity.id
_entity.type
_entity.pdbx_description
1 polymer ?
#
loop_
_entity_poly.entity_id
_entity_poly.type
_entity_poly.pdbx_seq_one_letter_code
_entity_poly.pdbx_strand_id
1 'polypeptide(L)'
;MEPFERAIGHRILGNEPASGTEIIARLGEEHLATGDPIVYTSGDSVFQIACHKAVVPLDRLYEWCRVARELLVPPHRVGRVIARPFEGEPGAFVRSPERRDLSVPPPGPTVLDALQSAAVPVYGVGKIQDIFDRHGITEARYSDSNDHGVDLTVEYLQRPGPAFVFTNLVDFDSKYGHRNDPAGYAAAIEAFDRRVPELIEVLDGGVMLITGDHGCDPTTPSTDHSRERTPLLAAGLAGGPYEIDIRDGLGDLGVTVASLLGVQVEGLIGSSFVDRLGFGSQSEVMSSGG
;
A
#
# COMPACT_ATOMS: atom_id res chain seq x y z
N MET A 1 -5.29 -2.14 26.16
CA MET A 1 -5.73 -3.53 25.90
C MET A 1 -6.98 -3.92 26.68
N GLU A 2 -7.14 -3.54 27.94
CA GLU A 2 -8.33 -3.87 28.76
C GLU A 2 -9.70 -3.71 28.07
N PRO A 3 -9.97 -2.63 27.28
CA PRO A 3 -11.24 -2.55 26.57
C PRO A 3 -11.46 -3.66 25.55
N PHE A 4 -10.39 -4.11 24.89
CA PHE A 4 -10.45 -5.19 23.92
C PHE A 4 -10.69 -6.54 24.62
N GLU A 5 -9.93 -6.85 25.68
CA GLU A 5 -10.11 -8.06 26.49
C GLU A 5 -11.53 -8.19 27.04
N ARG A 6 -12.08 -7.09 27.56
CA ARG A 6 -13.48 -7.06 28.05
C ARG A 6 -14.48 -7.31 26.93
N ALA A 7 -14.25 -6.75 25.75
CA ALA A 7 -15.18 -6.87 24.63
C ALA A 7 -15.18 -8.28 24.01
N ILE A 8 -14.03 -8.95 23.97
CA ILE A 8 -13.91 -10.32 23.43
C ILE A 8 -14.14 -11.41 24.50
N GLY A 9 -14.10 -11.06 25.78
CA GLY A 9 -14.25 -12.00 26.89
C GLY A 9 -13.05 -12.93 27.13
N HIS A 10 -11.87 -12.55 26.63
CA HIS A 10 -10.62 -13.30 26.76
C HIS A 10 -9.48 -12.37 27.19
N ARG A 11 -8.48 -12.92 27.85
CA ARG A 11 -7.20 -12.26 28.01
C ARG A 11 -6.46 -12.28 26.68
N ILE A 12 -5.41 -11.49 26.56
CA ILE A 12 -4.54 -11.52 25.38
C ILE A 12 -3.15 -12.03 25.77
N LEU A 13 -2.52 -12.72 24.83
CA LEU A 13 -1.14 -13.15 24.89
C LEU A 13 -0.28 -12.20 24.05
N GLY A 14 0.96 -11.95 24.46
CA GLY A 14 1.90 -11.09 23.74
C GLY A 14 1.69 -9.60 24.01
N ASN A 15 1.06 -8.85 23.11
CA ASN A 15 0.95 -7.38 23.12
C ASN A 15 2.31 -6.68 23.01
N GLU A 16 3.11 -7.11 22.06
CA GLU A 16 4.47 -6.63 21.83
C GLU A 16 4.82 -6.58 20.35
N PRO A 17 5.86 -5.85 19.95
CA PRO A 17 6.43 -5.93 18.62
C PRO A 17 7.08 -7.30 18.40
N ALA A 18 6.72 -8.01 17.33
CA ALA A 18 7.29 -9.31 17.03
C ALA A 18 7.08 -9.72 15.56
N SER A 19 7.94 -10.61 15.07
CA SER A 19 7.66 -11.39 13.87
C SER A 19 6.51 -12.36 14.14
N GLY A 20 5.51 -12.38 13.25
CA GLY A 20 4.37 -13.25 13.44
C GLY A 20 4.71 -14.76 13.46
N THR A 21 5.78 -15.20 12.79
CA THR A 21 6.25 -16.59 12.85
C THR A 21 6.85 -16.89 14.22
N GLU A 22 7.67 -15.98 14.73
CA GLU A 22 8.35 -16.11 16.01
C GLU A 22 7.35 -16.11 17.19
N ILE A 23 6.43 -15.14 17.21
CA ILE A 23 5.47 -15.04 18.32
C ILE A 23 4.49 -16.21 18.35
N ILE A 24 4.07 -16.71 17.18
CA ILE A 24 3.22 -17.90 17.07
C ILE A 24 3.99 -19.13 17.57
N ALA A 25 5.26 -19.30 17.20
CA ALA A 25 6.08 -20.41 17.71
C ALA A 25 6.24 -20.37 19.24
N ARG A 26 6.36 -19.17 19.82
CA ARG A 26 6.58 -18.97 21.26
C ARG A 26 5.30 -19.11 22.10
N LEU A 27 4.18 -18.53 21.63
CA LEU A 27 2.93 -18.43 22.39
C LEU A 27 1.82 -19.39 21.92
N GLY A 28 2.06 -20.13 20.84
CA GLY A 28 1.05 -20.99 20.23
C GLY A 28 0.57 -22.12 21.16
N GLU A 29 1.45 -22.71 21.98
CA GLU A 29 1.06 -23.74 22.96
C GLU A 29 0.17 -23.15 24.06
N GLU A 30 0.50 -21.98 24.58
CA GLU A 30 -0.32 -21.29 25.58
C GLU A 30 -1.68 -20.90 25.01
N HIS A 31 -1.70 -20.43 23.75
CA HIS A 31 -2.95 -20.16 23.02
C HIS A 31 -3.82 -21.43 22.88
N LEU A 32 -3.23 -22.57 22.50
CA LEU A 32 -3.95 -23.84 22.41
C LEU A 32 -4.57 -24.26 23.75
N ALA A 33 -3.88 -24.02 24.85
CA ALA A 33 -4.33 -24.38 26.21
C ALA A 33 -5.42 -23.44 26.74
N THR A 34 -5.38 -22.15 26.41
CA THR A 34 -6.24 -21.14 27.05
C THR A 34 -7.36 -20.64 26.12
N GLY A 35 -7.16 -20.68 24.81
CA GLY A 35 -8.02 -20.02 23.83
C GLY A 35 -7.83 -18.50 23.74
N ASP A 36 -6.90 -17.92 24.50
CA ASP A 36 -6.62 -16.49 24.52
C ASP A 36 -5.86 -16.07 23.24
N PRO A 37 -6.30 -15.03 22.51
CA PRO A 37 -5.67 -14.64 21.25
C PRO A 37 -4.26 -14.09 21.45
N ILE A 38 -3.37 -14.37 20.49
CA ILE A 38 -2.04 -13.77 20.45
C ILE A 38 -2.14 -12.43 19.73
N VAL A 39 -1.85 -11.34 20.44
CA VAL A 39 -1.84 -9.98 19.88
C VAL A 39 -0.41 -9.48 19.75
N TYR A 40 -0.09 -8.91 18.59
CA TYR A 40 1.25 -8.36 18.33
C TYR A 40 1.21 -7.27 17.25
N THR A 41 2.29 -6.52 17.13
CA THR A 41 2.50 -5.55 16.05
C THR A 41 3.80 -5.86 15.30
N SER A 42 3.96 -5.29 14.13
CA SER A 42 5.21 -5.26 13.36
C SER A 42 5.54 -3.82 12.97
N GLY A 43 6.58 -3.57 12.19
CA GLY A 43 7.04 -2.22 11.85
C GLY A 43 5.99 -1.28 11.27
N ASP A 44 4.99 -1.83 10.57
CA ASP A 44 3.84 -1.05 10.08
C ASP A 44 2.85 -0.73 11.21
N SER A 45 2.01 0.30 11.00
CA SER A 45 0.89 0.61 11.91
C SER A 45 -0.19 -0.47 11.85
N VAL A 46 0.06 -1.63 12.46
CA VAL A 46 -0.81 -2.80 12.41
C VAL A 46 -1.11 -3.35 13.80
N PHE A 47 -2.32 -3.88 13.97
CA PHE A 47 -2.77 -4.63 15.12
C PHE A 47 -3.12 -6.05 14.64
N GLN A 48 -2.30 -7.03 14.99
CA GLN A 48 -2.45 -8.39 14.48
C GLN A 48 -2.97 -9.31 15.57
N ILE A 49 -3.97 -10.13 15.22
CA ILE A 49 -4.58 -11.11 16.12
C ILE A 49 -4.33 -12.50 15.50
N ALA A 50 -3.48 -13.31 16.13
CA ALA A 50 -3.24 -14.67 15.69
C ALA A 50 -3.99 -15.67 16.56
N CYS A 51 -4.67 -16.62 15.89
CA CYS A 51 -5.40 -17.69 16.54
C CYS A 51 -5.25 -19.00 15.76
N HIS A 52 -5.15 -20.11 16.49
CA HIS A 52 -5.17 -21.46 15.92
C HIS A 52 -6.59 -21.87 15.55
N LYS A 53 -6.79 -22.32 14.30
CA LYS A 53 -8.12 -22.65 13.76
C LYS A 53 -8.87 -23.75 14.51
N ALA A 54 -8.15 -24.66 15.17
CA ALA A 54 -8.78 -25.73 15.96
C ALA A 54 -9.37 -25.25 17.29
N VAL A 55 -8.89 -24.10 17.81
CA VAL A 55 -9.32 -23.56 19.12
C VAL A 55 -10.27 -22.37 18.91
N VAL A 56 -9.93 -21.48 18.00
CA VAL A 56 -10.75 -20.31 17.65
C VAL A 56 -11.19 -20.41 16.19
N PRO A 57 -12.48 -20.66 15.93
CA PRO A 57 -13.02 -20.68 14.57
C PRO A 57 -12.77 -19.37 13.83
N LEU A 58 -12.59 -19.41 12.51
CA LEU A 58 -12.31 -18.24 11.67
C LEU A 58 -13.32 -17.11 11.86
N ASP A 59 -14.61 -17.43 11.93
CA ASP A 59 -15.65 -16.41 12.11
C ASP A 59 -15.49 -15.66 13.43
N ARG A 60 -15.06 -16.37 14.49
CA ARG A 60 -14.79 -15.76 15.80
C ARG A 60 -13.54 -14.86 15.74
N LEU A 61 -12.47 -15.30 15.10
CA LEU A 61 -11.29 -14.47 14.87
C LEU A 61 -11.65 -13.19 14.09
N TYR A 62 -12.46 -13.32 13.04
CA TYR A 62 -12.89 -12.15 12.25
C TYR A 62 -13.81 -11.22 13.03
N GLU A 63 -14.64 -11.74 13.92
CA GLU A 63 -15.44 -10.95 14.87
C GLU A 63 -14.53 -10.15 15.82
N TRP A 64 -13.53 -10.77 16.41
CA TRP A 64 -12.55 -10.10 17.26
C TRP A 64 -11.78 -9.01 16.53
N CYS A 65 -11.44 -9.24 15.28
CA CYS A 65 -10.81 -8.20 14.44
C CYS A 65 -11.75 -7.01 14.18
N ARG A 66 -13.06 -7.24 14.00
CA ARG A 66 -14.04 -6.15 13.89
C ARG A 66 -14.15 -5.34 15.18
N VAL A 67 -14.24 -6.03 16.33
CA VAL A 67 -14.24 -5.38 17.64
C VAL A 67 -12.96 -4.55 17.84
N ALA A 68 -11.78 -5.10 17.51
CA ALA A 68 -10.53 -4.36 17.57
C ALA A 68 -10.57 -3.13 16.67
N ARG A 69 -11.09 -3.25 15.42
CA ARG A 69 -11.21 -2.13 14.48
C ARG A 69 -12.07 -1.00 15.02
N GLU A 70 -13.19 -1.32 15.67
CA GLU A 70 -14.09 -0.34 16.30
C GLU A 70 -13.47 0.37 17.51
N LEU A 71 -12.62 -0.31 18.25
CA LEU A 71 -11.90 0.26 19.41
C LEU A 71 -10.68 1.12 19.01
N LEU A 72 -10.04 0.80 17.89
CA LEU A 72 -8.83 1.46 17.42
C LEU A 72 -9.12 2.68 16.52
N VAL A 73 -10.10 3.49 16.95
CA VAL A 73 -10.40 4.82 16.39
C VAL A 73 -9.49 5.89 17.01
N PRO A 74 -9.52 7.15 16.58
CA PRO A 74 -8.74 8.21 17.23
C PRO A 74 -8.94 8.24 18.76
N PRO A 75 -7.89 8.45 19.55
CA PRO A 75 -6.52 8.83 19.14
C PRO A 75 -5.62 7.67 18.70
N HIS A 76 -6.07 6.42 18.82
CA HIS A 76 -5.28 5.20 18.57
C HIS A 76 -5.41 4.67 17.14
N ARG A 77 -5.72 5.47 16.18
CA ARG A 77 -6.02 5.10 14.80
C ARG A 77 -4.91 4.25 14.15
N VAL A 78 -4.94 2.94 14.40
CA VAL A 78 -4.03 1.96 13.79
C VAL A 78 -4.45 1.70 12.35
N GLY A 79 -3.53 1.69 11.42
CA GLY A 79 -3.79 1.60 9.98
C GLY A 79 -4.56 0.33 9.58
N ARG A 80 -4.17 -0.83 10.14
CA ARG A 80 -4.82 -2.12 9.82
C ARG A 80 -4.99 -2.98 11.05
N VAL A 81 -6.13 -3.65 11.16
CA VAL A 81 -6.34 -4.81 12.04
C VAL A 81 -6.27 -6.06 11.18
N ILE A 82 -5.44 -7.03 11.55
CA ILE A 82 -5.14 -8.19 10.73
C ILE A 82 -5.50 -9.48 11.47
N ALA A 83 -6.38 -10.27 10.90
CA ALA A 83 -6.61 -11.65 11.30
C ALA A 83 -5.48 -12.54 10.77
N ARG A 84 -4.80 -13.25 11.67
CA ARG A 84 -3.69 -14.17 11.37
C ARG A 84 -4.02 -15.58 11.83
N PRO A 85 -4.89 -16.31 11.13
CA PRO A 85 -5.14 -17.70 11.47
C PRO A 85 -3.86 -18.53 11.26
N PHE A 86 -3.68 -19.53 12.12
CA PHE A 86 -2.59 -20.51 11.97
C PHE A 86 -3.07 -21.92 12.31
N GLU A 87 -2.27 -22.90 11.97
CA GLU A 87 -2.56 -24.33 12.19
C GLU A 87 -1.27 -25.10 12.42
N GLY A 88 -1.37 -26.39 12.67
CA GLY A 88 -0.24 -27.28 12.95
C GLY A 88 -0.12 -27.66 14.42
N GLU A 89 0.95 -28.34 14.77
CA GLU A 89 1.22 -28.82 16.11
C GLU A 89 2.34 -27.99 16.78
N PRO A 90 2.48 -28.04 18.11
CA PRO A 90 3.60 -27.42 18.80
C PRO A 90 4.95 -27.73 18.16
N GLY A 91 5.72 -26.66 17.89
CA GLY A 91 6.99 -26.76 17.20
C GLY A 91 6.92 -26.77 15.65
N ALA A 92 5.72 -26.89 15.08
CA ALA A 92 5.47 -26.93 13.64
C ALA A 92 4.27 -26.08 13.19
N PHE A 93 4.01 -24.96 13.89
CA PHE A 93 2.94 -24.06 13.52
C PHE A 93 3.21 -23.37 12.18
N VAL A 94 2.18 -23.31 11.34
CA VAL A 94 2.21 -22.64 10.05
C VAL A 94 1.06 -21.63 9.93
N ARG A 95 1.32 -20.51 9.29
CA ARG A 95 0.27 -19.52 8.99
C ARG A 95 -0.67 -20.05 7.93
N SER A 96 -1.94 -19.84 8.13
CA SER A 96 -2.99 -20.24 7.22
C SER A 96 -3.29 -19.12 6.19
N PRO A 97 -3.75 -19.47 4.97
CA PRO A 97 -4.03 -18.50 3.92
C PRO A 97 -5.25 -17.61 4.17
N GLU A 98 -6.13 -17.98 5.12
CA GLU A 98 -7.37 -17.23 5.42
C GLU A 98 -7.12 -15.93 6.23
N ARG A 99 -5.98 -15.29 6.00
CA ARG A 99 -5.70 -13.94 6.50
C ARG A 99 -6.76 -12.96 6.01
N ARG A 100 -7.17 -12.03 6.89
CA ARG A 100 -7.99 -10.86 6.53
C ARG A 100 -7.42 -9.60 7.13
N ASP A 101 -7.37 -8.56 6.33
CA ASP A 101 -6.95 -7.22 6.74
C ASP A 101 -8.20 -6.32 6.79
N LEU A 102 -8.39 -5.62 7.91
CA LEU A 102 -9.40 -4.59 8.09
C LEU A 102 -8.67 -3.25 8.14
N SER A 103 -8.64 -2.57 7.01
CA SER A 103 -8.01 -1.26 6.87
C SER A 103 -8.85 -0.15 7.51
N VAL A 104 -8.23 1.00 7.73
CA VAL A 104 -8.92 2.25 8.05
C VAL A 104 -9.14 2.97 6.73
N PRO A 105 -10.35 3.44 6.43
CA PRO A 105 -10.56 4.29 5.28
C PRO A 105 -9.72 5.58 5.40
N PRO A 106 -9.37 6.22 4.27
CA PRO A 106 -8.70 7.51 4.29
C PRO A 106 -9.40 8.51 5.21
N PRO A 107 -8.67 9.43 5.88
CA PRO A 107 -9.26 10.38 6.83
C PRO A 107 -10.15 11.45 6.20
N GLY A 108 -10.20 11.50 4.91
CA GLY A 108 -10.97 12.45 4.10
C GLY A 108 -10.87 12.07 2.63
N PRO A 109 -11.48 12.88 1.75
CA PRO A 109 -11.41 12.66 0.31
C PRO A 109 -9.95 12.58 -0.18
N THR A 110 -9.70 11.66 -1.09
CA THR A 110 -8.40 11.46 -1.73
C THR A 110 -8.45 11.90 -3.20
N VAL A 111 -7.30 11.92 -3.86
CA VAL A 111 -7.27 12.12 -5.32
C VAL A 111 -8.06 11.04 -6.05
N LEU A 112 -8.10 9.80 -5.53
CA LEU A 112 -8.86 8.71 -6.14
C LEU A 112 -10.36 8.97 -6.13
N ASP A 113 -10.88 9.52 -5.03
CA ASP A 113 -12.30 9.92 -4.92
C ASP A 113 -12.64 11.05 -5.88
N ALA A 114 -11.73 12.03 -6.05
CA ALA A 114 -11.91 13.13 -6.98
C ALA A 114 -11.92 12.64 -8.44
N LEU A 115 -11.01 11.75 -8.81
CA LEU A 115 -10.96 11.13 -10.13
C LEU A 115 -12.23 10.32 -10.41
N GLN A 116 -12.66 9.49 -9.46
CA GLN A 116 -13.89 8.72 -9.57
C GLN A 116 -15.12 9.62 -9.75
N SER A 117 -15.18 10.72 -8.99
CA SER A 117 -16.28 11.70 -9.10
C SER A 117 -16.32 12.42 -10.45
N ALA A 118 -15.14 12.58 -11.08
CA ALA A 118 -14.98 13.12 -12.43
C ALA A 118 -15.17 12.06 -13.54
N ALA A 119 -15.61 10.85 -13.17
CA ALA A 119 -15.74 9.70 -14.08
C ALA A 119 -14.44 9.28 -14.78
N VAL A 120 -13.29 9.56 -14.17
CA VAL A 120 -11.98 9.05 -14.59
C VAL A 120 -11.74 7.70 -13.90
N PRO A 121 -11.61 6.60 -14.65
CA PRO A 121 -11.34 5.29 -14.07
C PRO A 121 -10.02 5.26 -13.30
N VAL A 122 -10.03 4.60 -12.14
CA VAL A 122 -8.86 4.33 -11.32
C VAL A 122 -8.64 2.83 -11.25
N TYR A 123 -7.53 2.36 -11.79
CA TYR A 123 -7.14 0.95 -11.78
C TYR A 123 -6.00 0.72 -10.79
N GLY A 124 -6.27 -0.10 -9.76
CA GLY A 124 -5.29 -0.42 -8.73
C GLY A 124 -4.57 -1.75 -9.02
N VAL A 125 -3.24 -1.77 -8.90
CA VAL A 125 -2.43 -2.99 -9.00
C VAL A 125 -1.66 -3.22 -7.70
N GLY A 126 -1.62 -4.45 -7.23
CA GLY A 126 -0.96 -4.82 -5.99
C GLY A 126 -1.80 -4.48 -4.76
N LYS A 127 -1.23 -3.82 -3.76
CA LYS A 127 -1.90 -3.50 -2.48
C LYS A 127 -2.73 -2.21 -2.49
N ILE A 128 -2.85 -1.51 -3.61
CA ILE A 128 -3.52 -0.19 -3.67
C ILE A 128 -4.92 -0.25 -3.10
N GLN A 129 -5.71 -1.28 -3.45
CA GLN A 129 -7.08 -1.41 -2.92
C GLN A 129 -7.15 -1.58 -1.40
N ASP A 130 -6.12 -2.19 -0.79
CA ASP A 130 -6.07 -2.38 0.66
C ASP A 130 -5.63 -1.10 1.36
N ILE A 131 -4.68 -0.35 0.77
CA ILE A 131 -4.17 0.92 1.30
C ILE A 131 -5.28 1.97 1.36
N PHE A 132 -6.11 2.04 0.33
CA PHE A 132 -7.20 3.01 0.23
C PHE A 132 -8.56 2.46 0.70
N ASP A 133 -8.60 1.26 1.29
CA ASP A 133 -9.85 0.60 1.71
C ASP A 133 -10.90 0.62 0.59
N ARG A 134 -10.46 0.42 -0.66
CA ARG A 134 -11.24 0.46 -1.93
C ARG A 134 -11.84 1.82 -2.29
N HIS A 135 -11.60 2.89 -1.51
CA HIS A 135 -12.13 4.21 -1.80
C HIS A 135 -11.55 4.77 -3.11
N GLY A 136 -12.43 5.28 -3.97
CA GLY A 136 -12.06 5.90 -5.23
C GLY A 136 -11.49 4.96 -6.30
N ILE A 137 -11.55 3.63 -6.11
CA ILE A 137 -10.99 2.63 -7.02
C ILE A 137 -12.12 2.01 -7.87
N THR A 138 -11.95 2.04 -9.19
CA THR A 138 -12.89 1.45 -10.15
C THR A 138 -12.73 -0.06 -10.24
N GLU A 139 -11.49 -0.52 -10.38
CA GLU A 139 -11.12 -1.94 -10.46
C GLU A 139 -9.73 -2.12 -9.87
N ALA A 140 -9.48 -3.26 -9.22
CA ALA A 140 -8.15 -3.57 -8.72
C ALA A 140 -7.83 -5.06 -8.84
N ARG A 141 -6.53 -5.35 -9.02
CA ARG A 141 -5.99 -6.71 -9.10
C ARG A 141 -4.75 -6.85 -8.22
N TYR A 142 -4.67 -7.93 -7.45
CA TYR A 142 -3.46 -8.28 -6.72
C TYR A 142 -2.38 -8.79 -7.68
N SER A 143 -1.13 -8.52 -7.33
CA SER A 143 0.04 -9.07 -8.02
C SER A 143 0.78 -10.07 -7.13
N ASP A 144 1.32 -11.14 -7.73
CA ASP A 144 2.10 -12.16 -7.03
C ASP A 144 3.60 -11.82 -6.99
N SER A 145 4.02 -10.89 -7.84
CA SER A 145 5.41 -10.41 -7.97
C SER A 145 5.44 -9.02 -8.61
N ASN A 146 6.60 -8.37 -8.62
CA ASN A 146 6.80 -7.14 -9.36
C ASN A 146 6.55 -7.32 -10.87
N ASP A 147 7.07 -8.41 -11.48
CA ASP A 147 6.85 -8.70 -12.91
C ASP A 147 5.35 -8.85 -13.22
N HIS A 148 4.62 -9.64 -12.44
CA HIS A 148 3.17 -9.74 -12.59
C HIS A 148 2.47 -8.39 -12.40
N GLY A 149 2.97 -7.55 -11.48
CA GLY A 149 2.47 -6.18 -11.29
C GLY A 149 2.67 -5.31 -12.54
N VAL A 150 3.80 -5.43 -13.22
CA VAL A 150 4.04 -4.76 -14.51
C VAL A 150 3.11 -5.29 -15.60
N ASP A 151 2.92 -6.62 -15.71
CA ASP A 151 1.99 -7.21 -16.69
C ASP A 151 0.57 -6.65 -16.52
N LEU A 152 0.07 -6.62 -15.29
CA LEU A 152 -1.24 -6.05 -14.97
C LEU A 152 -1.33 -4.55 -15.29
N THR A 153 -0.25 -3.81 -15.07
CA THR A 153 -0.16 -2.39 -15.39
C THR A 153 -0.26 -2.18 -16.90
N VAL A 154 0.45 -2.96 -17.70
CA VAL A 154 0.38 -2.94 -19.18
C VAL A 154 -1.04 -3.26 -19.65
N GLU A 155 -1.69 -4.31 -19.11
CA GLU A 155 -3.07 -4.65 -19.44
C GLU A 155 -4.05 -3.49 -19.18
N TYR A 156 -3.89 -2.77 -18.06
CA TYR A 156 -4.73 -1.60 -17.77
C TYR A 156 -4.44 -0.40 -18.66
N LEU A 157 -3.15 -0.14 -18.98
CA LEU A 157 -2.76 0.96 -19.85
C LEU A 157 -3.24 0.77 -21.31
N GLN A 158 -3.44 -0.46 -21.75
CA GLN A 158 -3.99 -0.78 -23.08
C GLN A 158 -5.51 -0.59 -23.19
N ARG A 159 -6.20 -0.29 -22.08
CA ARG A 159 -7.63 0.03 -22.12
C ARG A 159 -7.87 1.40 -22.74
N PRO A 160 -8.94 1.57 -23.53
CA PRO A 160 -9.21 2.84 -24.18
C PRO A 160 -9.64 3.93 -23.21
N GLY A 161 -9.25 5.16 -23.50
CA GLY A 161 -9.65 6.37 -22.80
C GLY A 161 -8.72 6.76 -21.65
N PRO A 162 -8.86 7.99 -21.14
CA PRO A 162 -8.05 8.47 -20.03
C PRO A 162 -8.38 7.71 -18.76
N ALA A 163 -7.33 7.29 -18.02
CA ALA A 163 -7.44 6.58 -16.76
C ALA A 163 -6.23 6.86 -15.87
N PHE A 164 -6.36 6.61 -14.59
CA PHE A 164 -5.24 6.54 -13.66
C PHE A 164 -4.95 5.07 -13.31
N VAL A 165 -3.78 4.58 -13.70
CA VAL A 165 -3.27 3.26 -13.28
C VAL A 165 -2.32 3.47 -12.12
N PHE A 166 -2.66 2.95 -10.95
CA PHE A 166 -1.88 3.09 -9.74
C PHE A 166 -1.33 1.72 -9.32
N THR A 167 -0.03 1.54 -9.45
CA THR A 167 0.64 0.26 -9.22
C THR A 167 1.54 0.32 -8.00
N ASN A 168 1.43 -0.68 -7.11
CA ASN A 168 2.33 -0.92 -6.00
C ASN A 168 3.14 -2.20 -6.26
N LEU A 169 4.43 -2.05 -6.52
CA LEU A 169 5.38 -3.15 -6.73
C LEU A 169 6.01 -3.54 -5.38
N VAL A 170 5.50 -4.61 -4.77
CA VAL A 170 5.69 -4.94 -3.35
C VAL A 170 7.00 -5.67 -3.05
N ASP A 171 7.65 -6.28 -4.05
CA ASP A 171 8.80 -7.15 -3.82
C ASP A 171 10.03 -6.40 -3.29
N PHE A 172 10.22 -5.14 -3.69
CA PHE A 172 11.32 -4.29 -3.21
C PHE A 172 11.36 -4.25 -1.69
N ASP A 173 10.21 -3.98 -1.09
CA ASP A 173 10.02 -3.90 0.34
C ASP A 173 9.97 -5.29 0.98
N SER A 174 9.04 -6.14 0.57
CA SER A 174 8.70 -7.38 1.29
C SER A 174 9.71 -8.51 1.12
N LYS A 175 10.37 -8.62 -0.04
CA LYS A 175 11.34 -9.68 -0.33
C LYS A 175 12.77 -9.28 -0.02
N TYR A 176 13.12 -8.00 -0.14
CA TYR A 176 14.50 -7.52 -0.07
C TYR A 176 14.72 -6.50 1.04
N GLY A 177 13.90 -5.43 1.12
CA GLY A 177 14.03 -4.35 2.10
C GLY A 177 13.97 -4.88 3.54
N HIS A 178 12.86 -5.48 3.92
CA HIS A 178 12.64 -6.10 5.23
C HIS A 178 13.48 -7.38 5.48
N ARG A 179 14.39 -7.71 4.59
CA ARG A 179 15.30 -8.86 4.72
C ARG A 179 16.76 -8.45 4.75
N ASN A 180 17.03 -7.14 4.68
CA ASN A 180 18.40 -6.60 4.62
C ASN A 180 19.23 -7.30 3.51
N ASP A 181 18.61 -7.45 2.33
CA ASP A 181 19.22 -8.03 1.14
C ASP A 181 19.49 -6.95 0.08
N PRO A 182 20.59 -6.19 0.21
CA PRO A 182 20.91 -5.14 -0.75
C PRO A 182 21.21 -5.67 -2.15
N ALA A 183 21.74 -6.89 -2.27
CA ALA A 183 22.04 -7.49 -3.56
C ALA A 183 20.75 -7.88 -4.31
N GLY A 184 19.81 -8.51 -3.62
CA GLY A 184 18.48 -8.81 -4.16
C GLY A 184 17.68 -7.56 -4.48
N TYR A 185 17.79 -6.51 -3.64
CA TYR A 185 17.14 -5.23 -3.88
C TYR A 185 17.64 -4.56 -5.17
N ALA A 186 18.97 -4.52 -5.36
CA ALA A 186 19.60 -3.99 -6.57
C ALA A 186 19.17 -4.79 -7.82
N ALA A 187 19.20 -6.12 -7.73
CA ALA A 187 18.78 -6.99 -8.84
C ALA A 187 17.30 -6.80 -9.20
N ALA A 188 16.44 -6.53 -8.22
CA ALA A 188 15.02 -6.23 -8.44
C ALA A 188 14.83 -4.87 -9.14
N ILE A 189 15.63 -3.85 -8.80
CA ILE A 189 15.63 -2.55 -9.51
C ILE A 189 16.05 -2.75 -10.96
N GLU A 190 17.15 -3.48 -11.22
CA GLU A 190 17.60 -3.79 -12.58
C GLU A 190 16.57 -4.60 -13.39
N ALA A 191 15.85 -5.51 -12.72
CA ALA A 191 14.77 -6.27 -13.37
C ALA A 191 13.62 -5.36 -13.77
N PHE A 192 13.20 -4.45 -12.91
CA PHE A 192 12.18 -3.46 -13.22
C PHE A 192 12.64 -2.48 -14.31
N ASP A 193 13.88 -1.99 -14.26
CA ASP A 193 14.43 -1.08 -15.28
C ASP A 193 14.35 -1.68 -16.69
N ARG A 194 14.59 -2.98 -16.84
CA ARG A 194 14.41 -3.68 -18.12
C ARG A 194 12.98 -3.70 -18.64
N ARG A 195 11.99 -3.52 -17.77
CA ARG A 195 10.55 -3.47 -18.13
C ARG A 195 10.05 -2.03 -18.39
N VAL A 196 10.82 -1.01 -18.00
CA VAL A 196 10.44 0.41 -18.19
C VAL A 196 10.19 0.77 -19.66
N PRO A 197 10.99 0.33 -20.66
CA PRO A 197 10.71 0.62 -22.07
C PRO A 197 9.33 0.12 -22.54
N GLU A 198 8.89 -1.06 -22.10
CA GLU A 198 7.57 -1.62 -22.41
C GLU A 198 6.44 -0.75 -21.83
N LEU A 199 6.60 -0.29 -20.60
CA LEU A 199 5.63 0.62 -19.98
C LEU A 199 5.55 1.95 -20.75
N ILE A 200 6.69 2.51 -21.17
CA ILE A 200 6.73 3.75 -21.96
C ILE A 200 6.05 3.56 -23.33
N GLU A 201 6.24 2.42 -23.99
CA GLU A 201 5.66 2.12 -25.29
C GLU A 201 4.12 2.12 -25.26
N VAL A 202 3.52 1.63 -24.15
CA VAL A 202 2.06 1.54 -24.02
C VAL A 202 1.39 2.80 -23.46
N LEU A 203 2.15 3.84 -23.09
CA LEU A 203 1.57 5.06 -22.50
C LEU A 203 0.68 5.86 -23.45
N ASP A 204 0.85 5.76 -24.77
CA ASP A 204 0.03 6.42 -25.80
C ASP A 204 -0.27 7.91 -25.48
N GLY A 205 0.78 8.69 -25.25
CA GLY A 205 0.67 10.11 -24.86
C GLY A 205 0.38 10.34 -23.37
N GLY A 206 0.34 9.28 -22.58
CA GLY A 206 0.23 9.36 -21.12
C GLY A 206 1.54 9.72 -20.44
N VAL A 207 1.48 9.88 -19.13
CA VAL A 207 2.63 10.19 -18.26
C VAL A 207 2.79 9.08 -17.23
N MET A 208 4.00 8.54 -17.11
CA MET A 208 4.40 7.63 -16.05
C MET A 208 5.18 8.40 -14.97
N LEU A 209 4.78 8.25 -13.73
CA LEU A 209 5.48 8.75 -12.55
C LEU A 209 5.92 7.55 -11.70
N ILE A 210 7.20 7.51 -11.32
CA ILE A 210 7.77 6.45 -10.48
C ILE A 210 8.27 7.09 -9.20
N THR A 211 7.84 6.55 -8.06
CA THR A 211 8.29 6.98 -6.74
C THR A 211 8.28 5.82 -5.76
N GLY A 212 8.77 6.04 -4.54
CA GLY A 212 8.54 5.16 -3.39
C GLY A 212 7.53 5.79 -2.44
N ASP A 213 6.79 4.99 -1.70
CA ASP A 213 5.86 5.39 -0.65
C ASP A 213 6.57 5.71 0.67
N HIS A 214 7.77 5.17 0.87
CA HIS A 214 8.68 5.43 1.98
C HIS A 214 10.13 5.12 1.59
N GLY A 215 11.08 5.53 2.43
CA GLY A 215 12.47 5.10 2.33
C GLY A 215 12.63 3.63 2.75
N CYS A 216 13.55 2.95 2.12
CA CYS A 216 13.94 1.60 2.47
C CYS A 216 15.43 1.40 2.16
N ASP A 217 16.26 1.33 3.20
CA ASP A 217 17.71 1.09 3.07
C ASP A 217 18.08 -0.30 3.64
N PRO A 218 18.24 -1.31 2.78
CA PRO A 218 18.56 -2.67 3.21
C PRO A 218 19.98 -2.82 3.77
N THR A 219 20.79 -1.76 3.81
CA THR A 219 22.15 -1.77 4.39
C THR A 219 22.16 -1.36 5.87
N THR A 220 21.04 -0.88 6.40
CA THR A 220 20.93 -0.54 7.82
C THR A 220 20.76 -1.81 8.68
N PRO A 221 21.09 -1.75 9.99
CA PRO A 221 20.86 -2.90 10.88
C PRO A 221 19.37 -3.21 11.12
N SER A 222 18.49 -2.24 10.91
CA SER A 222 17.05 -2.41 11.06
C SER A 222 16.45 -3.10 9.83
N THR A 223 15.42 -3.90 10.05
CA THR A 223 14.56 -4.44 8.98
C THR A 223 13.32 -3.58 8.75
N ASP A 224 13.22 -2.42 9.39
CA ASP A 224 12.12 -1.47 9.25
C ASP A 224 12.40 -0.45 8.12
N HIS A 225 11.37 0.33 7.78
CA HIS A 225 11.50 1.44 6.85
C HIS A 225 12.52 2.48 7.33
N SER A 226 13.13 3.17 6.40
CA SER A 226 14.17 4.16 6.69
C SER A 226 13.76 5.58 6.27
N ARG A 227 14.58 6.58 6.60
CA ARG A 227 14.25 8.01 6.43
C ARG A 227 14.76 8.61 5.12
N GLU A 228 15.26 7.80 4.23
CA GLU A 228 15.79 8.24 2.94
C GLU A 228 14.67 8.88 2.10
N ARG A 229 15.06 9.83 1.28
CA ARG A 229 14.16 10.40 0.28
C ARG A 229 13.84 9.36 -0.78
N THR A 230 12.60 9.32 -1.20
CA THR A 230 12.17 8.46 -2.31
C THR A 230 12.53 9.11 -3.66
N PRO A 231 12.84 8.33 -4.70
CA PRO A 231 13.04 8.86 -6.04
C PRO A 231 11.74 9.48 -6.57
N LEU A 232 11.87 10.41 -7.49
CA LEU A 232 10.74 10.90 -8.31
C LEU A 232 11.21 10.99 -9.76
N LEU A 233 10.71 10.08 -10.58
CA LEU A 233 11.03 9.99 -12.00
C LEU A 233 9.76 10.17 -12.82
N ALA A 234 9.89 10.79 -14.00
CA ALA A 234 8.79 10.96 -14.93
C ALA A 234 9.20 10.55 -16.34
N ALA A 235 8.30 9.90 -17.07
CA ALA A 235 8.49 9.49 -18.46
C ALA A 235 7.18 9.65 -19.25
N GLY A 236 7.27 9.57 -20.59
CA GLY A 236 6.13 9.78 -21.49
C GLY A 236 5.93 11.23 -21.90
N LEU A 237 6.86 12.12 -21.54
CA LEU A 237 6.77 13.56 -21.79
C LEU A 237 7.33 13.93 -23.16
N ALA A 238 6.66 14.86 -23.86
CA ALA A 238 7.17 15.43 -25.08
C ALA A 238 8.25 16.48 -24.79
N GLY A 239 9.41 16.37 -25.41
CA GLY A 239 10.57 17.21 -25.13
C GLY A 239 11.34 16.71 -23.90
N GLY A 240 12.19 17.48 -23.32
CA GLY A 240 12.99 17.08 -22.16
C GLY A 240 14.46 16.86 -22.50
N PRO A 241 15.33 16.60 -21.51
CA PRO A 241 14.96 16.22 -20.15
C PRO A 241 14.40 17.37 -19.31
N TYR A 242 13.51 17.06 -18.38
CA TYR A 242 12.96 17.99 -17.40
C TYR A 242 13.56 17.71 -16.02
N GLU A 243 13.77 18.77 -15.24
CA GLU A 243 14.23 18.66 -13.87
C GLU A 243 13.06 18.94 -12.91
N ILE A 244 12.75 17.96 -12.05
CA ILE A 244 11.74 18.11 -11.02
C ILE A 244 12.47 18.44 -9.72
N ASP A 245 12.15 19.58 -9.11
CA ASP A 245 12.71 19.98 -7.83
C ASP A 245 12.38 18.98 -6.72
N ILE A 246 13.15 18.98 -5.64
CA ILE A 246 12.83 18.22 -4.43
C ILE A 246 11.45 18.64 -3.92
N ARG A 247 10.60 17.66 -3.67
CA ARG A 247 9.22 17.86 -3.21
C ARG A 247 9.15 17.71 -1.69
N ASP A 248 8.22 18.44 -1.07
CA ASP A 248 8.07 18.44 0.39
C ASP A 248 7.23 17.27 0.91
N GLY A 249 6.46 16.62 0.03
CA GLY A 249 5.63 15.48 0.41
C GLY A 249 4.99 14.72 -0.75
N LEU A 250 4.58 13.49 -0.48
CA LEU A 250 3.95 12.61 -1.45
C LEU A 250 2.58 13.12 -1.97
N GLY A 251 1.95 14.04 -1.23
CA GLY A 251 0.71 14.69 -1.66
C GLY A 251 0.86 15.47 -2.97
N ASP A 252 2.05 15.98 -3.25
CA ASP A 252 2.36 16.68 -4.50
C ASP A 252 2.12 15.78 -5.73
N LEU A 253 2.42 14.48 -5.60
CA LEU A 253 2.16 13.51 -6.65
C LEU A 253 0.66 13.39 -6.95
N GLY A 254 -0.17 13.24 -5.90
CA GLY A 254 -1.62 13.14 -6.05
C GLY A 254 -2.23 14.38 -6.71
N VAL A 255 -1.83 15.59 -6.29
CA VAL A 255 -2.30 16.83 -6.90
C VAL A 255 -1.82 16.95 -8.35
N THR A 256 -0.61 16.49 -8.67
CA THR A 256 -0.08 16.48 -10.05
C THR A 256 -0.86 15.51 -10.94
N VAL A 257 -1.18 14.31 -10.45
CA VAL A 257 -2.02 13.34 -11.16
C VAL A 257 -3.38 13.94 -11.50
N ALA A 258 -4.05 14.59 -10.52
CA ALA A 258 -5.31 15.26 -10.78
C ALA A 258 -5.18 16.36 -11.86
N SER A 259 -4.12 17.17 -11.79
CA SER A 259 -3.85 18.22 -12.78
C SER A 259 -3.63 17.65 -14.20
N LEU A 260 -2.85 16.55 -14.33
CA LEU A 260 -2.61 15.85 -15.59
C LEU A 260 -3.91 15.32 -16.23
N LEU A 261 -4.86 14.90 -15.40
CA LEU A 261 -6.16 14.37 -15.82
C LEU A 261 -7.26 15.43 -15.89
N GLY A 262 -6.91 16.72 -15.69
CA GLY A 262 -7.85 17.85 -15.78
C GLY A 262 -8.90 17.88 -14.66
N VAL A 263 -8.62 17.22 -13.53
CA VAL A 263 -9.55 17.12 -12.40
C VAL A 263 -9.16 18.12 -11.32
N GLN A 264 -10.13 18.94 -10.90
CA GLN A 264 -9.95 19.85 -9.78
C GLN A 264 -10.07 19.10 -8.45
N VAL A 265 -9.15 19.39 -7.54
CA VAL A 265 -9.13 18.79 -6.20
C VAL A 265 -9.13 19.89 -5.14
N GLU A 266 -10.00 19.77 -4.15
CA GLU A 266 -10.07 20.68 -3.02
C GLU A 266 -9.69 19.94 -1.72
N GLY A 267 -9.00 20.63 -0.83
CA GLY A 267 -8.66 20.10 0.48
C GLY A 267 -7.53 19.05 0.51
N LEU A 268 -6.92 18.73 -0.62
CA LEU A 268 -5.72 17.89 -0.65
C LEU A 268 -4.49 18.70 -0.25
N ILE A 269 -3.61 18.06 0.52
CA ILE A 269 -2.31 18.62 0.90
C ILE A 269 -1.34 18.33 -0.22
N GLY A 270 -0.68 19.37 -0.75
CA GLY A 270 0.35 19.25 -1.78
C GLY A 270 0.25 20.33 -2.84
N SER A 271 1.25 20.39 -3.71
CA SER A 271 1.37 21.31 -4.83
C SER A 271 1.68 20.56 -6.10
N SER A 272 0.93 20.83 -7.18
CA SER A 272 1.19 20.24 -8.49
C SER A 272 2.55 20.71 -9.03
N PHE A 273 3.27 19.80 -9.66
CA PHE A 273 4.50 20.09 -10.41
C PHE A 273 4.32 19.84 -11.92
N VAL A 274 3.09 19.88 -12.42
CA VAL A 274 2.76 19.66 -13.84
C VAL A 274 3.53 20.61 -14.75
N ASP A 275 3.76 21.86 -14.31
CA ASP A 275 4.52 22.88 -15.06
C ASP A 275 6.01 22.48 -15.23
N ARG A 276 6.54 21.64 -14.34
CA ARG A 276 7.91 21.10 -14.41
C ARG A 276 8.02 19.92 -15.38
N LEU A 277 6.88 19.39 -15.85
CA LEU A 277 6.80 18.28 -16.80
C LEU A 277 6.62 18.75 -18.25
N GLY A 278 6.81 20.04 -18.52
CA GLY A 278 6.70 20.61 -19.87
C GLY A 278 5.27 20.80 -20.37
N PHE A 279 4.26 20.57 -19.56
CA PHE A 279 2.89 20.97 -19.84
C PHE A 279 2.73 22.43 -19.43
N GLY A 280 2.72 23.37 -20.40
CA GLY A 280 2.47 24.78 -20.15
C GLY A 280 1.14 24.98 -19.41
N SER A 281 1.05 26.01 -18.57
CA SER A 281 -0.18 26.33 -17.86
C SER A 281 -1.34 26.48 -18.85
N GLN A 282 -2.42 25.73 -18.66
CA GLN A 282 -3.62 25.76 -19.52
C GLN A 282 -4.34 27.13 -19.57
N SER A 283 -3.76 28.18 -19.00
CA SER A 283 -4.33 29.53 -18.99
C SER A 283 -4.22 30.30 -20.34
N GLU A 284 -3.51 29.77 -21.34
CA GLU A 284 -3.34 30.47 -22.65
C GLU A 284 -4.22 29.95 -23.77
N VAL A 285 -4.93 28.83 -23.64
CA VAL A 285 -5.70 28.23 -24.76
C VAL A 285 -7.12 28.80 -24.90
N MET A 286 -7.65 29.56 -23.91
CA MET A 286 -9.01 30.12 -23.94
C MET A 286 -9.08 31.57 -24.43
N SER A 287 -7.98 32.20 -24.87
CA SER A 287 -8.01 33.62 -25.31
C SER A 287 -7.79 33.84 -26.82
N SER A 288 -7.67 32.78 -27.65
CA SER A 288 -7.49 32.93 -29.10
C SER A 288 -8.64 32.40 -29.95
N GLY A 289 -9.85 32.42 -29.44
CA GLY A 289 -11.09 32.10 -30.16
C GLY A 289 -12.10 33.25 -30.06
N GLY A 290 -11.78 34.39 -30.63
CA GLY A 290 -12.67 35.51 -30.79
C GLY A 290 -12.87 35.82 -32.29
#